data_fd6438821ed599f1789f981ce2d8ef66
#
_entry.id   fd6438821ed599f1789f981ce2d8ef66
#
_cell.length_a   1.000
_cell.length_b   1.000
_cell.length_c   1.000
_cell.angle_alpha   90.00
_cell.angle_beta   90.00
_cell.angle_gamma   90.00
#
_symmetry.space_group_name_H-M   'P 1'
#
loop_
_entity.id
_entity.type
_entity.pdbx_description
1 polymer ?
#
loop_
_entity_poly.entity_id
_entity_poly.type
_entity_poly.pdbx_seq_one_letter_code
_entity_poly.pdbx_strand_id
1 'polypeptide(L)' 'MTKKIPEYMNTLIPMVVEQSPKGERAYDIYSRLLKERIVFVVGPINDNVASVVTAQLLYLESENSKKIFIYT' A
#
# COMPACT_ATOMS: atom_id res chain seq x y z
N MET A 1 -16.02 -17.66 -8.61
CA MET A 1 -14.70 -18.26 -8.57
C MET A 1 -13.67 -17.33 -7.99
N THR A 2 -12.86 -17.83 -7.14
CA THR A 2 -11.83 -17.02 -6.51
C THR A 2 -10.65 -16.81 -7.45
N LYS A 3 -10.25 -15.57 -7.60
CA LYS A 3 -9.07 -15.27 -8.40
C LYS A 3 -7.83 -15.72 -7.63
N LYS A 4 -7.02 -16.54 -8.28
CA LYS A 4 -5.84 -17.07 -7.65
C LYS A 4 -4.69 -16.05 -7.72
N ILE A 5 -4.14 -15.72 -6.56
CA ILE A 5 -2.96 -14.86 -6.48
C ILE A 5 -1.73 -15.75 -6.66
N PRO A 6 -0.77 -15.36 -7.51
CA PRO A 6 0.46 -16.14 -7.65
C PRO A 6 1.16 -16.30 -6.30
N GLU A 7 1.69 -17.48 -6.05
CA GLU A 7 2.32 -17.79 -4.77
C GLU A 7 3.44 -16.83 -4.41
N TYR A 8 4.25 -16.44 -5.40
CA TYR A 8 5.35 -15.54 -5.12
C TYR A 8 4.88 -14.19 -4.58
N MET A 9 3.69 -13.74 -4.97
CA MET A 9 3.15 -12.50 -4.43
C MET A 9 2.66 -12.70 -3.01
N ASN A 10 2.08 -13.86 -2.70
CA ASN A 10 1.64 -14.16 -1.34
C ASN A 10 2.81 -14.22 -0.38
N THR A 11 3.96 -14.75 -0.83
CA THR A 11 5.14 -14.87 0.03
C THR A 11 5.93 -13.57 0.13
N LEU A 12 5.82 -12.70 -0.87
CA LEU A 12 6.60 -11.46 -0.91
C LEU A 12 5.92 -10.29 -0.21
N ILE A 13 4.62 -10.41 0.06
CA ILE A 13 3.88 -9.32 0.69
C ILE A 13 3.39 -9.79 2.06
N PRO A 14 4.13 -9.46 3.12
CA PRO A 14 3.73 -9.85 4.47
C PRO A 14 2.49 -9.10 4.93
N MET A 15 1.73 -9.74 5.80
CA MET A 15 0.55 -9.14 6.40
C MET A 15 0.86 -8.65 7.79
N VAL A 16 0.24 -7.57 8.17
CA VAL A 16 0.35 -6.97 9.50
C VAL A 16 -1.04 -6.97 10.14
N VAL A 17 -1.12 -7.42 11.38
CA VAL A 17 -2.37 -7.44 12.11
C VAL A 17 -2.33 -6.36 13.18
N GLU A 18 -3.35 -5.51 13.20
CA GLU A 18 -3.48 -4.47 14.21
C GLU A 18 -4.70 -4.71 15.08
N GLN A 19 -4.55 -4.44 16.37
CA GLN A 19 -5.65 -4.45 17.31
C GLN A 19 -6.25 -3.05 17.40
N SER A 20 -7.57 -2.98 17.47
CA SER A 20 -8.25 -1.71 17.66
C SER A 20 -9.47 -1.95 18.55
N PRO A 21 -10.08 -0.88 19.09
CA PRO A 21 -11.32 -1.04 19.87
C PRO A 21 -12.45 -1.68 19.07
N LYS A 22 -12.37 -1.64 17.76
CA LYS A 22 -13.39 -2.24 16.90
C LYS A 22 -13.04 -3.67 16.50
N GLY A 23 -11.93 -4.22 16.99
CA GLY A 23 -11.47 -5.55 16.67
C GLY A 23 -10.17 -5.55 15.91
N GLU A 24 -9.81 -6.73 15.39
CA GLU A 24 -8.58 -6.89 14.64
C GLU A 24 -8.76 -6.47 13.18
N ARG A 25 -7.71 -5.88 12.63
CA ARG A 25 -7.64 -5.58 11.21
C ARG A 25 -6.33 -6.08 10.63
N ALA A 26 -6.43 -6.70 9.47
CA ALA A 26 -5.26 -7.16 8.74
C ALA A 26 -5.00 -6.24 7.54
N TYR A 27 -3.74 -5.88 7.35
CA TYR A 27 -3.31 -5.07 6.22
C TYR A 27 -2.10 -5.75 5.59
N ASP A 28 -1.97 -5.67 4.27
CA ASP A 28 -0.67 -5.96 3.68
C ASP A 28 0.28 -4.83 4.10
N ILE A 29 1.59 -5.12 4.08
CA ILE A 29 2.58 -4.17 4.61
C ILE A 29 2.54 -2.82 3.87
N TYR A 30 2.31 -2.85 2.55
CA TYR A 30 2.28 -1.60 1.78
C TYR A 30 1.08 -0.74 2.14
N SER A 31 -0.09 -1.36 2.32
CA SER A 31 -1.29 -0.63 2.73
C SER A 31 -1.13 -0.05 4.13
N ARG A 32 -0.47 -0.79 5.03
CA ARG A 32 -0.23 -0.31 6.38
C ARG A 32 0.70 0.90 6.38
N LEU A 33 1.75 0.84 5.56
CA LEU A 33 2.68 1.96 5.44
C LEU A 33 2.02 3.18 4.80
N LEU A 34 1.08 2.95 3.89
CA LEU A 34 0.33 4.04 3.28
C LEU A 34 -0.43 4.86 4.33
N LYS A 35 -0.90 4.22 5.39
CA LYS A 35 -1.57 4.93 6.49
C LYS A 35 -0.61 5.91 7.17
N GLU A 36 0.69 5.64 7.12
CA GLU A 36 1.72 6.52 7.66
C GLU A 36 2.24 7.50 6.61
N ARG A 37 1.54 7.60 5.49
CA ARG A 37 1.88 8.48 4.37
C ARG A 37 3.22 8.09 3.72
N ILE A 38 3.47 6.79 3.68
CA ILE A 38 4.66 6.23 3.05
C ILE A 38 4.23 5.46 1.81
N VAL A 39 4.78 5.83 0.66
CA VAL A 39 4.47 5.19 -0.62
C VAL A 39 5.74 4.49 -1.11
N PHE A 40 5.65 3.20 -1.38
CA PHE A 40 6.76 2.45 -1.94
C PHE A 40 6.59 2.31 -3.44
N VAL A 41 7.68 2.57 -4.15
CA VAL A 41 7.74 2.34 -5.59
C VAL A 41 8.73 1.20 -5.80
N VAL A 42 8.23 0.04 -6.19
CA VAL A 42 9.01 -1.18 -6.31
C VAL A 42 9.08 -1.61 -7.77
N GLY A 43 10.29 -1.89 -8.21
CA GLY A 43 10.53 -2.38 -9.57
C GLY A 43 10.57 -1.28 -10.62
N PRO A 44 10.62 -1.65 -11.89
CA PRO A 44 10.72 -0.67 -12.97
C PRO A 44 9.47 0.19 -13.06
N ILE A 45 9.67 1.46 -13.37
CA ILE A 45 8.55 2.39 -13.51
C ILE A 45 8.00 2.26 -14.93
N ASN A 46 6.70 2.00 -15.03
CA ASN A 46 5.98 1.97 -16.29
C ASN A 46 4.65 2.70 -16.08
N ASP A 47 3.81 2.73 -17.11
CA ASP A 47 2.56 3.48 -17.02
C ASP A 47 1.64 2.97 -15.91
N ASN A 48 1.60 1.66 -15.70
CA ASN A 48 0.77 1.09 -14.63
C ASN A 48 1.28 1.48 -13.26
N VAL A 49 2.59 1.39 -13.04
CA VAL A 49 3.20 1.79 -11.78
C VAL A 49 2.99 3.26 -11.54
N ALA A 50 3.19 4.09 -12.56
CA ALA A 50 2.99 5.53 -12.45
C ALA A 50 1.55 5.86 -12.08
N SER A 51 0.58 5.18 -12.67
CA SER A 51 -0.83 5.39 -12.36
C SER A 51 -1.15 5.05 -10.91
N VAL A 52 -0.63 3.93 -10.43
CA VAL A 52 -0.88 3.49 -9.04
C VAL A 52 -0.24 4.46 -8.06
N VAL A 53 0.98 4.88 -8.32
CA VAL A 53 1.67 5.85 -7.46
C VAL A 53 0.91 7.17 -7.44
N THR A 54 0.50 7.65 -8.60
CA THR A 54 -0.26 8.90 -8.69
C THR A 54 -1.56 8.82 -7.91
N ALA A 55 -2.27 7.70 -8.04
CA ALA A 55 -3.53 7.50 -7.31
C ALA A 55 -3.31 7.55 -5.80
N GLN A 56 -2.25 6.93 -5.32
CA GLN A 56 -1.93 6.94 -3.90
C GLN A 56 -1.60 8.35 -3.42
N LEU A 57 -0.83 9.10 -4.20
CA LEU A 57 -0.49 10.47 -3.85
C LEU A 57 -1.73 11.36 -3.79
N LEU A 58 -2.61 11.21 -4.76
CA LEU A 58 -3.87 11.97 -4.77
C LEU A 58 -4.74 11.63 -3.58
N TYR A 59 -4.81 10.35 -3.23
CA TYR A 59 -5.57 9.93 -2.07
C TYR A 59 -5.03 10.56 -0.79
N LEU A 60 -3.71 10.49 -0.58
CA LEU A 60 -3.10 11.05 0.61
C LEU A 60 -3.25 12.58 0.65
N GLU A 61 -3.10 13.23 -0.48
CA GLU A 61 -3.28 14.68 -0.58
C GLU A 61 -4.70 15.08 -0.23
N SER A 62 -5.69 14.27 -0.62
CA SER A 62 -7.09 14.57 -0.31
C SER A 62 -7.39 14.47 1.18
N GLU A 63 -6.61 13.72 1.94
CA GLU A 63 -6.82 13.59 3.38
C GLU A 63 -6.30 14.81 4.14
N ASN A 64 -5.12 15.27 3.80
CA ASN A 64 -4.52 16.46 4.39
C ASN A 64 -3.26 16.81 3.61
N SER A 65 -2.63 17.93 3.93
CA SER A 65 -1.46 18.43 3.22
C SER A 65 -0.14 18.09 3.92
N LYS A 66 -0.15 17.12 4.85
CA LYS A 66 1.07 16.73 5.52
C LYS A 66 2.02 16.02 4.57
N LYS A 67 3.27 15.92 5.00
CA LYS A 67 4.30 15.32 4.16
C LYS A 67 3.99 13.89 3.77
N ILE A 68 4.40 13.54 2.57
CA ILE A 68 4.31 12.19 2.04
C ILE A 68 5.74 11.75 1.79
N PHE A 69 6.06 10.52 2.20
CA PHE A 69 7.39 9.95 2.02
C PHE A 69 7.32 8.91 0.90
N ILE A 70 8.23 9.03 -0.05
CA ILE A 70 8.31 8.10 -1.17
C ILE A 70 9.65 7.36 -1.09
N TYR A 71 9.57 6.03 -1.10
CA TYR A 71 10.75 5.17 -1.10
C TYR A 71 10.80 4.39 -2.41
N THR A 72 11.93 4.39 -3.05
CA THR A 72 12.12 3.68 -4.32
C THR A 72 13.18 2.61 -4.21
#